data_3db021f08379151cd861c86b8b14ec9c
#
_entry.id   3db021f08379151cd861c86b8b14ec9c
#
_cell.length_a   1.000
_cell.length_b   1.000
_cell.length_c   1.000
_cell.angle_alpha   90.00
_cell.angle_beta   90.00
_cell.angle_gamma   90.00
#
_symmetry.space_group_name_H-M   'P 1'
#
loop_
_entity.id
_entity.type
_entity.pdbx_description
1 polymer ?
#
loop_
_entity_poly.entity_id
_entity_poly.type
_entity_poly.pdbx_seq_one_letter_code
_entity_poly.pdbx_strand_id
1 'polypeptide(L)'
;MNAQNTLLDSLTKRQVSLLLLIDFSKAFDMVEHKILLRKLEHYGIRGIALKWMESYLSNRKQYVTINGYDSNMRNLEYGVPQGSILGPLLFVIYINDIPGTAYFAKFILYADDANIIITGNTIHEVSCQLTELIANLVKWVKSNGLALNLKKTKYMIFSRSRKVDLQSPLLINKTKIERKSEARFLGVIIDDSLSWTRHVNAVLSKMSRYVGIMYKIKKYLPVTARLQVYHSFVQSHLNYCSLVWGFTCKSNISALFTRQKKGLRAVIEGFINYRYKDGETAGHTKQAFTEYNVLTVHSIITLNTLLFIRKARHHHSQLPPSISELIAKDSPVHGSTHDSCANWLGSYDNHIFRNSIFYKGPLLLISSELDYDLSPASYLNIKTYKNNVKYAILRKQGEGDATEWQNSNFPLLSIHGLRKSQNSNRAAISYLDYF
;
A
#
# COMPACT_ATOMS: atom_id res chain seq x y z
N MET A 1 2.32 3.74 0.13
CA MET A 1 3.75 4.03 0.33
C MET A 1 4.04 5.52 0.39
N ASN A 2 3.70 6.35 -0.62
CA ASN A 2 4.00 7.80 -0.60
C ASN A 2 3.43 8.52 0.64
N ALA A 3 2.12 8.35 0.96
CA ALA A 3 1.52 8.90 2.17
C ALA A 3 2.22 8.42 3.44
N GLN A 4 2.45 7.11 3.56
CA GLN A 4 3.12 6.51 4.72
C GLN A 4 4.50 7.12 4.94
N ASN A 5 5.30 7.27 3.87
CA ASN A 5 6.63 7.81 3.96
C ASN A 5 6.62 9.27 4.45
N THR A 6 5.72 10.11 3.90
CA THR A 6 5.57 11.49 4.36
C THR A 6 5.22 11.57 5.85
N LEU A 7 4.28 10.73 6.30
CA LEU A 7 3.87 10.69 7.71
C LEU A 7 5.00 10.16 8.62
N LEU A 8 5.75 9.15 8.17
CA LEU A 8 6.90 8.63 8.92
C LEU A 8 8.03 9.65 9.02
N ASP A 9 8.35 10.35 7.93
CA ASP A 9 9.37 11.39 7.90
C ASP A 9 9.02 12.52 8.87
N SER A 10 7.78 13.00 8.84
CA SER A 10 7.32 14.05 9.77
C SER A 10 7.39 13.60 11.24
N LEU A 11 6.97 12.37 11.54
CA LEU A 11 7.06 11.81 12.89
C LEU A 11 8.53 11.65 13.33
N THR A 12 9.43 11.33 12.40
CA THR A 12 10.88 11.24 12.68
C THR A 12 11.44 12.61 13.03
N LYS A 13 11.05 13.64 12.31
CA LYS A 13 11.43 15.04 12.53
C LYS A 13 10.70 15.69 13.74
N ARG A 14 9.90 14.94 14.49
CA ARG A 14 9.03 15.43 15.59
C ARG A 14 8.02 16.49 15.17
N GLN A 15 7.62 16.48 13.92
CA GLN A 15 6.60 17.36 13.37
C GLN A 15 5.20 16.79 13.60
N VAL A 16 4.20 17.64 13.43
CA VAL A 16 2.79 17.27 13.41
C VAL A 16 2.32 17.22 11.97
N SER A 17 1.61 16.16 11.60
CA SER A 17 0.97 16.05 10.29
C SER A 17 -0.54 15.91 10.44
N LEU A 18 -1.27 16.55 9.55
CA LEU A 18 -2.72 16.39 9.40
C LEU A 18 -2.97 15.76 8.03
N LEU A 19 -3.66 14.63 8.02
CA LEU A 19 -4.18 13.98 6.81
C LEU A 19 -5.66 14.33 6.67
N LEU A 20 -6.02 15.07 5.63
CA LEU A 20 -7.38 15.37 5.24
C LEU A 20 -7.80 14.40 4.12
N LEU A 21 -8.83 13.59 4.38
CA LEU A 21 -9.40 12.64 3.42
C LEU A 21 -10.69 13.26 2.88
N ILE A 22 -10.67 13.60 1.60
CA ILE A 22 -11.75 14.28 0.89
C ILE A 22 -12.50 13.27 0.04
N ASP A 23 -13.82 13.33 0.10
CA ASP A 23 -14.73 12.59 -0.76
C ASP A 23 -15.54 13.59 -1.61
N PHE A 24 -15.58 13.37 -2.93
CA PHE A 24 -16.42 14.17 -3.82
C PHE A 24 -17.80 13.54 -3.96
N SER A 25 -18.84 14.36 -3.98
CA SER A 25 -20.19 13.89 -4.26
C SER A 25 -20.35 13.61 -5.74
N LYS A 26 -20.71 12.37 -6.13
CA LYS A 26 -20.94 11.97 -7.53
C LYS A 26 -19.85 12.48 -8.50
N ALA A 27 -18.57 12.30 -8.12
CA ALA A 27 -17.41 12.87 -8.80
C ALA A 27 -17.46 12.77 -10.33
N PHE A 28 -17.69 11.57 -10.86
CA PHE A 28 -17.74 11.29 -12.29
C PHE A 28 -18.96 11.91 -12.98
N ASP A 29 -20.07 12.05 -12.28
CA ASP A 29 -21.33 12.57 -12.83
C ASP A 29 -21.38 14.10 -12.84
N MET A 30 -20.50 14.76 -12.09
CA MET A 30 -20.47 16.23 -11.93
C MET A 30 -19.42 16.92 -12.82
N VAL A 31 -18.70 16.19 -13.65
CA VAL A 31 -17.69 16.76 -14.54
C VAL A 31 -18.37 17.65 -15.58
N GLU A 32 -18.14 18.95 -15.57
CA GLU A 32 -18.67 19.91 -16.52
C GLU A 32 -17.89 19.83 -17.84
N HIS A 33 -18.58 19.49 -18.96
CA HIS A 33 -17.94 19.27 -20.25
C HIS A 33 -17.17 20.49 -20.74
N LYS A 34 -17.72 21.72 -20.57
CA LYS A 34 -17.06 22.96 -20.99
C LYS A 34 -15.75 23.22 -20.24
N ILE A 35 -15.72 22.95 -18.93
CA ILE A 35 -14.52 23.07 -18.11
C ILE A 35 -13.50 22.01 -18.51
N LEU A 36 -13.94 20.76 -18.70
CA LEU A 36 -13.08 19.67 -19.12
C LEU A 36 -12.40 19.95 -20.47
N LEU A 37 -13.16 20.42 -21.48
CA LEU A 37 -12.61 20.76 -22.79
C LEU A 37 -11.55 21.89 -22.70
N ARG A 38 -11.79 22.93 -21.89
CA ARG A 38 -10.80 23.99 -21.64
C ARG A 38 -9.52 23.45 -20.98
N LYS A 39 -9.66 22.53 -20.02
CA LYS A 39 -8.51 21.89 -19.37
C LYS A 39 -7.73 21.00 -20.35
N LEU A 40 -8.43 20.24 -21.19
CA LEU A 40 -7.80 19.44 -22.24
C LEU A 40 -6.99 20.29 -23.21
N GLU A 41 -7.54 21.42 -23.64
CA GLU A 41 -6.86 22.39 -24.51
C GLU A 41 -5.61 22.97 -23.80
N HIS A 42 -5.73 23.34 -22.52
CA HIS A 42 -4.63 23.83 -21.71
C HIS A 42 -3.50 22.79 -21.58
N TYR A 43 -3.84 21.50 -21.44
CA TYR A 43 -2.87 20.39 -21.42
C TYR A 43 -2.32 20.02 -22.80
N GLY A 44 -2.67 20.77 -23.86
CA GLY A 44 -2.10 20.59 -25.19
C GLY A 44 -2.91 19.69 -26.13
N ILE A 45 -4.07 19.22 -25.75
CA ILE A 45 -4.99 18.48 -26.62
C ILE A 45 -5.77 19.49 -27.44
N ARG A 46 -5.41 19.69 -28.72
CA ARG A 46 -5.92 20.76 -29.59
C ARG A 46 -6.38 20.23 -30.94
N GLY A 47 -7.01 21.12 -31.72
CA GLY A 47 -7.40 20.84 -33.12
C GLY A 47 -8.36 19.66 -33.24
N ILE A 48 -8.07 18.73 -34.12
CA ILE A 48 -8.94 17.55 -34.42
C ILE A 48 -9.14 16.69 -33.18
N ALA A 49 -8.08 16.50 -32.36
CA ALA A 49 -8.16 15.70 -31.13
C ALA A 49 -9.15 16.31 -30.12
N LEU A 50 -9.13 17.63 -29.95
CA LEU A 50 -10.08 18.33 -29.07
C LEU A 50 -11.52 18.23 -29.59
N LYS A 51 -11.73 18.42 -30.91
CA LYS A 51 -13.04 18.25 -31.54
C LYS A 51 -13.58 16.83 -31.38
N TRP A 52 -12.70 15.83 -31.42
CA TRP A 52 -13.08 14.45 -31.16
C TRP A 52 -13.54 14.23 -29.72
N MET A 53 -12.84 14.81 -28.74
CA MET A 53 -13.26 14.77 -27.33
C MET A 53 -14.58 15.50 -27.10
N GLU A 54 -14.79 16.64 -27.76
CA GLU A 54 -16.04 17.37 -27.74
C GLU A 54 -17.20 16.53 -28.29
N SER A 55 -17.00 15.89 -29.45
CA SER A 55 -17.97 14.97 -30.04
C SER A 55 -18.28 13.76 -29.13
N TYR A 56 -17.25 13.22 -28.46
CA TYR A 56 -17.41 12.11 -27.52
C TYR A 56 -18.28 12.47 -26.30
N LEU A 57 -18.19 13.72 -25.83
CA LEU A 57 -18.95 14.20 -24.68
C LEU A 57 -20.31 14.76 -25.04
N SER A 58 -20.48 15.31 -26.27
CA SER A 58 -21.69 16.00 -26.72
C SER A 58 -22.79 15.06 -27.15
N ASN A 59 -24.04 15.57 -27.14
CA ASN A 59 -25.24 14.89 -27.64
C ASN A 59 -25.50 13.51 -27.01
N ARG A 60 -24.97 13.27 -25.85
CA ARG A 60 -25.27 12.05 -25.09
C ARG A 60 -26.63 12.15 -24.45
N LYS A 61 -27.35 11.03 -24.47
CA LYS A 61 -28.68 10.91 -23.87
C LYS A 61 -28.73 9.72 -22.94
N GLN A 62 -29.55 9.80 -21.92
CA GLN A 62 -29.85 8.68 -21.03
C GLN A 62 -31.33 8.56 -20.73
N TYR A 63 -31.75 7.35 -20.47
CA TYR A 63 -33.04 7.03 -19.88
C TYR A 63 -32.85 5.88 -18.88
N VAL A 64 -33.83 5.66 -18.04
CA VAL A 64 -33.80 4.60 -17.00
C VAL A 64 -34.96 3.65 -17.28
N THR A 65 -34.62 2.34 -17.32
CA THR A 65 -35.64 1.27 -17.46
C THR A 65 -35.86 0.63 -16.08
N ILE A 66 -37.11 0.62 -15.63
CA ILE A 66 -37.53 -0.07 -14.39
C ILE A 66 -38.72 -0.95 -14.71
N ASN A 67 -38.61 -2.24 -14.44
CA ASN A 67 -39.68 -3.23 -14.71
C ASN A 67 -40.23 -3.19 -16.14
N GLY A 68 -39.40 -2.91 -17.13
CA GLY A 68 -39.79 -2.84 -18.55
C GLY A 68 -40.37 -1.50 -18.99
N TYR A 69 -40.44 -0.50 -18.10
CA TYR A 69 -40.91 0.85 -18.44
C TYR A 69 -39.70 1.81 -18.52
N ASP A 70 -39.63 2.53 -19.65
CA ASP A 70 -38.58 3.50 -19.90
C ASP A 70 -38.99 4.91 -19.45
N SER A 71 -38.08 5.62 -18.82
CA SER A 71 -38.24 7.05 -18.55
C SER A 71 -38.07 7.88 -19.82
N ASN A 72 -38.49 9.15 -19.79
CA ASN A 72 -38.19 10.09 -20.88
C ASN A 72 -36.66 10.23 -21.05
N MET A 73 -36.23 10.28 -22.29
CA MET A 73 -34.83 10.49 -22.68
C MET A 73 -34.38 11.93 -22.31
N ARG A 74 -33.24 12.05 -21.61
CA ARG A 74 -32.66 13.35 -21.23
C ARG A 74 -31.26 13.51 -21.78
N ASN A 75 -30.92 14.72 -22.20
CA ASN A 75 -29.56 15.06 -22.60
C ASN A 75 -28.64 15.13 -21.39
N LEU A 76 -27.39 14.69 -21.57
CA LEU A 76 -26.32 14.79 -20.57
C LEU A 76 -25.42 15.97 -20.91
N GLU A 77 -25.38 16.96 -20.01
CA GLU A 77 -24.50 18.14 -20.11
C GLU A 77 -23.31 18.03 -19.15
N TYR A 78 -23.38 17.08 -18.23
CA TYR A 78 -22.41 16.82 -17.18
C TYR A 78 -22.06 15.33 -17.14
N GLY A 79 -20.90 15.05 -16.57
CA GLY A 79 -20.41 13.72 -16.27
C GLY A 79 -19.63 13.08 -17.40
N VAL A 80 -18.80 12.13 -17.02
CA VAL A 80 -18.08 11.26 -17.93
C VAL A 80 -18.66 9.85 -17.87
N PRO A 81 -18.71 9.10 -19.00
CA PRO A 81 -19.33 7.79 -19.04
C PRO A 81 -18.66 6.81 -18.07
N GLN A 82 -19.40 6.36 -17.07
CA GLN A 82 -18.94 5.29 -16.16
C GLN A 82 -18.87 3.97 -16.93
N GLY A 83 -17.78 3.22 -16.73
CA GLY A 83 -17.52 1.97 -17.47
C GLY A 83 -16.81 2.15 -18.81
N SER A 84 -16.57 3.39 -19.26
CA SER A 84 -15.74 3.66 -20.44
C SER A 84 -14.24 3.67 -20.09
N ILE A 85 -13.38 3.43 -21.07
CA ILE A 85 -11.92 3.52 -20.91
C ILE A 85 -11.48 4.97 -20.65
N LEU A 86 -12.11 5.94 -21.30
CA LEU A 86 -11.76 7.36 -21.22
C LEU A 86 -12.29 8.06 -19.97
N GLY A 87 -13.41 7.62 -19.41
CA GLY A 87 -14.05 8.26 -18.26
C GLY A 87 -13.09 8.51 -17.09
N PRO A 88 -12.40 7.49 -16.57
CA PRO A 88 -11.41 7.65 -15.50
C PRO A 88 -10.26 8.61 -15.87
N LEU A 89 -9.75 8.52 -17.11
CA LEU A 89 -8.68 9.40 -17.59
C LEU A 89 -9.13 10.87 -17.63
N LEU A 90 -10.31 11.14 -18.18
CA LEU A 90 -10.88 12.48 -18.26
C LEU A 90 -11.13 13.06 -16.87
N PHE A 91 -11.59 12.26 -15.92
CA PHE A 91 -11.75 12.70 -14.54
C PHE A 91 -10.41 13.03 -13.87
N VAL A 92 -9.38 12.20 -14.06
CA VAL A 92 -8.03 12.49 -13.53
C VAL A 92 -7.49 13.81 -14.10
N ILE A 93 -7.65 14.04 -15.41
CA ILE A 93 -7.27 15.31 -16.05
C ILE A 93 -8.07 16.48 -15.44
N TYR A 94 -9.36 16.27 -15.18
CA TYR A 94 -10.25 17.30 -14.62
C TYR A 94 -9.82 17.80 -13.26
N ILE A 95 -9.32 16.91 -12.37
CA ILE A 95 -8.91 17.27 -11.01
C ILE A 95 -7.40 17.50 -10.86
N ASN A 96 -6.62 17.37 -11.93
CA ASN A 96 -5.16 17.38 -11.87
C ASN A 96 -4.55 18.72 -11.39
N ASP A 97 -5.28 19.80 -11.46
CA ASP A 97 -4.87 21.15 -11.01
C ASP A 97 -5.22 21.46 -9.54
N ILE A 98 -5.90 20.54 -8.83
CA ILE A 98 -6.22 20.72 -7.40
C ILE A 98 -4.98 20.95 -6.51
N PRO A 99 -3.78 20.39 -6.78
CA PRO A 99 -2.57 20.70 -6.02
C PRO A 99 -2.17 22.17 -6.03
N GLY A 100 -2.56 22.92 -7.05
CA GLY A 100 -2.36 24.37 -7.13
C GLY A 100 -3.10 25.19 -6.04
N THR A 101 -4.00 24.56 -5.27
CA THR A 101 -4.70 25.22 -4.16
C THR A 101 -3.82 25.45 -2.94
N ALA A 102 -2.74 24.65 -2.75
CA ALA A 102 -1.83 24.79 -1.62
C ALA A 102 -0.48 24.13 -1.90
N TYR A 103 0.54 24.89 -2.27
CA TYR A 103 1.89 24.39 -2.58
C TYR A 103 2.64 23.83 -1.37
N PHE A 104 2.27 24.22 -0.15
CA PHE A 104 2.83 23.72 1.11
C PHE A 104 2.27 22.33 1.49
N ALA A 105 1.17 21.90 0.86
CA ALA A 105 0.51 20.63 1.16
C ALA A 105 0.88 19.55 0.14
N LYS A 106 0.92 18.30 0.58
CA LYS A 106 1.13 17.16 -0.30
C LYS A 106 -0.19 16.53 -0.70
N PHE A 107 -0.50 16.57 -1.99
CA PHE A 107 -1.70 15.96 -2.56
C PHE A 107 -1.42 14.55 -3.01
N ILE A 108 -2.33 13.62 -2.71
CA ILE A 108 -2.30 12.23 -3.15
C ILE A 108 -3.68 11.91 -3.72
N LEU A 109 -3.74 11.92 -5.04
CA LEU A 109 -4.97 11.73 -5.80
C LEU A 109 -5.02 10.31 -6.35
N TYR A 110 -6.16 9.66 -6.24
CA TYR A 110 -6.41 8.36 -6.83
C TYR A 110 -7.89 8.27 -7.24
N ALA A 111 -8.16 8.40 -8.53
CA ALA A 111 -9.51 8.59 -9.05
C ALA A 111 -10.23 9.71 -8.28
N ASP A 112 -11.36 9.43 -7.64
CA ASP A 112 -12.15 10.34 -6.83
C ASP A 112 -11.66 10.50 -5.38
N ASP A 113 -10.76 9.62 -4.91
CA ASP A 113 -10.13 9.74 -3.60
C ASP A 113 -9.06 10.84 -3.62
N ALA A 114 -9.32 11.96 -2.99
CA ALA A 114 -8.35 13.04 -2.80
C ALA A 114 -7.90 13.12 -1.34
N ASN A 115 -6.59 12.99 -1.13
CA ASN A 115 -6.01 12.98 0.20
C ASN A 115 -4.92 14.06 0.27
N ILE A 116 -4.95 14.87 1.31
CA ILE A 116 -4.05 16.01 1.46
C ILE A 116 -3.32 15.89 2.79
N ILE A 117 -2.00 15.97 2.77
CA ILE A 117 -1.15 15.96 3.97
C ILE A 117 -0.55 17.35 4.14
N ILE A 118 -0.77 17.92 5.31
CA ILE A 118 -0.15 19.16 5.79
C ILE A 118 0.81 18.76 6.90
N THR A 119 2.01 19.32 6.91
CA THR A 119 3.02 19.05 7.94
C THR A 119 3.61 20.36 8.44
N GLY A 120 3.72 20.48 9.76
CA GLY A 120 4.30 21.65 10.43
C GLY A 120 5.01 21.28 11.73
N ASN A 121 5.80 22.18 12.26
CA ASN A 121 6.52 21.96 13.51
C ASN A 121 5.59 22.00 14.72
N THR A 122 4.50 22.73 14.62
CA THR A 122 3.49 22.89 15.67
C THR A 122 2.08 22.68 15.13
N ILE A 123 1.16 22.32 16.02
CA ILE A 123 -0.26 22.21 15.65
C ILE A 123 -0.87 23.55 15.21
N HIS A 124 -0.35 24.64 15.75
CA HIS A 124 -0.79 25.99 15.37
C HIS A 124 -0.43 26.29 13.92
N GLU A 125 0.80 26.00 13.49
CA GLU A 125 1.25 26.13 12.10
C GLU A 125 0.37 25.29 11.15
N VAL A 126 0.13 24.02 11.50
CA VAL A 126 -0.76 23.12 10.74
C VAL A 126 -2.18 23.67 10.66
N SER A 127 -2.69 24.29 11.74
CA SER A 127 -4.03 24.88 11.77
C SER A 127 -4.15 26.12 10.84
N CYS A 128 -3.12 26.97 10.81
CA CYS A 128 -3.10 28.13 9.90
C CYS A 128 -3.08 27.68 8.43
N GLN A 129 -2.17 26.73 8.10
CA GLN A 129 -2.07 26.14 6.77
C GLN A 129 -3.37 25.44 6.35
N LEU A 130 -4.03 24.74 7.28
CA LEU A 130 -5.31 24.08 7.04
C LEU A 130 -6.42 25.08 6.70
N THR A 131 -6.46 26.21 7.39
CA THR A 131 -7.45 27.26 7.13
C THR A 131 -7.28 27.84 5.73
N GLU A 132 -6.05 28.13 5.32
CA GLU A 132 -5.72 28.59 3.97
C GLU A 132 -6.07 27.55 2.91
N LEU A 133 -5.65 26.29 3.11
CA LEU A 133 -5.98 25.18 2.21
C LEU A 133 -7.49 25.09 1.99
N ILE A 134 -8.30 25.12 3.07
CA ILE A 134 -9.76 24.94 2.96
C ILE A 134 -10.38 26.11 2.20
N ALA A 135 -9.95 27.34 2.46
CA ALA A 135 -10.46 28.50 1.74
C ALA A 135 -10.22 28.39 0.23
N ASN A 136 -9.00 27.99 -0.17
CA ASN A 136 -8.64 27.81 -1.57
C ASN A 136 -9.32 26.58 -2.19
N LEU A 137 -9.40 25.48 -1.46
CA LEU A 137 -10.06 24.26 -1.90
C LEU A 137 -11.55 24.48 -2.18
N VAL A 138 -12.26 25.18 -1.30
CA VAL A 138 -13.69 25.49 -1.49
C VAL A 138 -13.90 26.36 -2.72
N LYS A 139 -13.03 27.36 -2.95
CA LYS A 139 -13.06 28.17 -4.18
C LYS A 139 -12.84 27.31 -5.42
N TRP A 140 -11.81 26.45 -5.39
CA TRP A 140 -11.47 25.55 -6.51
C TRP A 140 -12.63 24.59 -6.83
N VAL A 141 -13.20 23.94 -5.81
CA VAL A 141 -14.34 23.02 -5.94
C VAL A 141 -15.53 23.72 -6.61
N LYS A 142 -15.86 24.93 -6.14
CA LYS A 142 -16.95 25.74 -6.73
C LYS A 142 -16.66 26.12 -8.17
N SER A 143 -15.44 26.57 -8.49
CA SER A 143 -15.03 26.98 -9.85
C SER A 143 -15.01 25.81 -10.83
N ASN A 144 -14.88 24.58 -10.34
CA ASN A 144 -14.91 23.37 -11.14
C ASN A 144 -16.28 22.66 -11.12
N GLY A 145 -17.34 23.29 -10.62
CA GLY A 145 -18.68 22.68 -10.60
C GLY A 145 -18.78 21.39 -9.79
N LEU A 146 -17.79 21.11 -8.91
CA LEU A 146 -17.79 19.93 -8.05
C LEU A 146 -18.42 20.20 -6.69
N ALA A 147 -18.75 19.14 -5.95
CA ALA A 147 -19.25 19.23 -4.61
C ALA A 147 -18.52 18.28 -3.66
N LEU A 148 -18.17 18.76 -2.47
CA LEU A 148 -17.59 17.92 -1.41
C LEU A 148 -18.68 17.16 -0.67
N ASN A 149 -18.43 15.90 -0.40
CA ASN A 149 -19.23 15.09 0.52
C ASN A 149 -18.73 15.28 1.95
N LEU A 150 -19.20 16.33 2.62
CA LEU A 150 -18.74 16.69 3.95
C LEU A 150 -19.04 15.63 5.03
N LYS A 151 -20.05 14.76 4.81
CA LYS A 151 -20.36 13.65 5.72
C LYS A 151 -19.32 12.55 5.68
N LYS A 152 -18.68 12.34 4.53
CA LYS A 152 -17.61 11.33 4.35
C LYS A 152 -16.22 11.92 4.50
N THR A 153 -16.06 13.22 4.28
CA THR A 153 -14.79 13.95 4.51
C THR A 153 -14.41 13.87 5.99
N LYS A 154 -13.17 13.55 6.28
CA LYS A 154 -12.64 13.40 7.64
C LYS A 154 -11.16 13.75 7.69
N TYR A 155 -10.63 13.96 8.89
CA TYR A 155 -9.21 14.20 9.06
C TYR A 155 -8.61 13.35 10.18
N MET A 156 -7.30 13.16 10.11
CA MET A 156 -6.49 12.48 11.11
C MET A 156 -5.29 13.36 11.47
N ILE A 157 -4.85 13.28 12.72
CA ILE A 157 -3.63 13.98 13.17
C ILE A 157 -2.61 12.92 13.57
N PHE A 158 -1.40 13.06 13.06
CA PHE A 158 -0.25 12.23 13.36
C PHE A 158 0.76 13.06 14.14
N SER A 159 1.07 12.63 15.35
CA SER A 159 2.03 13.27 16.24
C SER A 159 2.59 12.26 17.23
N ARG A 160 3.81 12.49 17.69
CA ARG A 160 4.37 11.68 18.80
C ARG A 160 3.59 11.86 20.10
N SER A 161 3.05 13.06 20.35
CA SER A 161 2.20 13.33 21.50
C SER A 161 0.74 13.01 21.15
N ARG A 162 0.12 12.09 21.90
CA ARG A 162 -1.31 11.72 21.73
C ARG A 162 -2.30 12.84 22.13
N LYS A 163 -1.83 13.87 22.82
CA LYS A 163 -2.66 14.98 23.31
C LYS A 163 -2.81 16.12 22.29
N VAL A 164 -2.22 16.00 21.09
CA VAL A 164 -2.27 17.05 20.07
C VAL A 164 -3.64 17.03 19.39
N ASP A 165 -4.30 18.19 19.39
CA ASP A 165 -5.56 18.41 18.66
C ASP A 165 -5.63 19.84 18.13
N LEU A 166 -6.55 20.08 17.17
CA LEU A 166 -6.87 21.43 16.72
C LEU A 166 -7.51 22.20 17.88
N GLN A 167 -7.13 23.50 18.01
CA GLN A 167 -7.69 24.38 19.06
C GLN A 167 -9.18 24.66 18.85
N SER A 168 -9.65 24.62 17.61
CA SER A 168 -11.05 24.80 17.24
C SER A 168 -11.51 23.73 16.25
N PRO A 169 -12.82 23.41 16.23
CA PRO A 169 -13.37 22.42 15.30
C PRO A 169 -13.09 22.81 13.85
N LEU A 170 -12.67 21.84 13.04
CA LEU A 170 -12.54 22.04 11.60
C LEU A 170 -13.92 22.20 10.96
N LEU A 171 -14.16 23.35 10.33
CA LEU A 171 -15.41 23.65 9.63
C LEU A 171 -15.16 23.84 8.13
N ILE A 172 -15.97 23.18 7.29
CA ILE A 172 -16.06 23.44 5.85
C ILE A 172 -17.51 23.79 5.54
N ASN A 173 -17.76 24.97 4.96
CA ASN A 173 -19.11 25.47 4.68
C ASN A 173 -20.05 25.33 5.91
N LYS A 174 -19.60 25.74 7.09
CA LYS A 174 -20.31 25.66 8.38
C LYS A 174 -20.58 24.22 8.88
N THR A 175 -20.14 23.20 8.17
CA THR A 175 -20.27 21.80 8.56
C THR A 175 -19.00 21.35 9.29
N LYS A 176 -19.18 20.78 10.49
CA LYS A 176 -18.06 20.23 11.28
C LYS A 176 -17.54 18.96 10.63
N ILE A 177 -16.24 18.93 10.36
CA ILE A 177 -15.54 17.74 9.85
C ILE A 177 -15.05 16.92 11.05
N GLU A 178 -15.26 15.62 10.96
CA GLU A 178 -14.97 14.69 12.04
C GLU A 178 -13.48 14.32 12.07
N ARG A 179 -12.86 14.41 13.26
CA ARG A 179 -11.56 13.78 13.52
C ARG A 179 -11.73 12.29 13.68
N LYS A 180 -10.86 11.51 13.03
CA LYS A 180 -10.79 10.05 13.18
C LYS A 180 -9.41 9.63 13.67
N SER A 181 -9.36 8.61 14.53
CA SER A 181 -8.12 7.93 14.92
C SER A 181 -7.72 6.85 13.92
N GLU A 182 -8.64 6.42 13.07
CA GLU A 182 -8.41 5.46 11.99
C GLU A 182 -9.25 5.81 10.76
N ALA A 183 -8.73 5.51 9.58
CA ALA A 183 -9.45 5.69 8.32
C ALA A 183 -9.03 4.64 7.29
N ARG A 184 -9.93 4.34 6.35
CA ARG A 184 -9.58 3.54 5.18
C ARG A 184 -8.96 4.46 4.11
N PHE A 185 -7.76 4.11 3.69
CA PHE A 185 -7.00 4.79 2.66
C PHE A 185 -6.61 3.77 1.58
N LEU A 186 -7.19 3.88 0.39
CA LEU A 186 -6.97 2.95 -0.73
C LEU A 186 -7.05 1.48 -0.29
N GLY A 187 -8.10 1.12 0.44
CA GLY A 187 -8.32 -0.26 0.89
C GLY A 187 -7.54 -0.71 2.13
N VAL A 188 -6.54 0.05 2.59
CA VAL A 188 -5.78 -0.20 3.82
C VAL A 188 -6.34 0.66 4.96
N ILE A 189 -6.44 0.10 6.16
CA ILE A 189 -6.81 0.88 7.35
C ILE A 189 -5.53 1.47 7.94
N ILE A 190 -5.46 2.80 7.96
CA ILE A 190 -4.38 3.55 8.58
C ILE A 190 -4.87 4.05 9.95
N ASP A 191 -4.05 3.93 10.97
CA ASP A 191 -4.27 4.49 12.30
C ASP A 191 -3.27 5.62 12.60
N ASP A 192 -3.62 6.51 13.51
CA ASP A 192 -2.83 7.70 13.88
C ASP A 192 -1.48 7.37 14.51
N SER A 193 -1.26 6.13 14.91
CA SER A 193 0.01 5.59 15.42
C SER A 193 0.82 4.82 14.38
N LEU A 194 0.29 4.61 13.17
CA LEU A 194 0.86 3.78 12.10
C LEU A 194 1.21 2.36 12.57
N SER A 195 0.42 1.81 13.49
CA SER A 195 0.68 0.47 14.08
C SER A 195 0.27 -0.69 13.17
N TRP A 196 -0.66 -0.43 12.25
CA TRP A 196 -1.28 -1.41 11.34
C TRP A 196 -2.11 -2.49 12.03
N THR A 197 -2.23 -2.47 13.35
CA THR A 197 -2.97 -3.50 14.11
C THR A 197 -4.44 -3.56 13.70
N ARG A 198 -5.07 -2.39 13.46
CA ARG A 198 -6.45 -2.32 12.99
C ARG A 198 -6.62 -2.95 11.61
N HIS A 199 -5.67 -2.68 10.69
CA HIS A 199 -5.67 -3.29 9.36
C HIS A 199 -5.51 -4.80 9.44
N VAL A 200 -4.53 -5.28 10.19
CA VAL A 200 -4.28 -6.72 10.39
C VAL A 200 -5.52 -7.42 10.95
N ASN A 201 -6.18 -6.84 11.96
CA ASN A 201 -7.41 -7.38 12.51
C ASN A 201 -8.54 -7.47 11.48
N ALA A 202 -8.68 -6.46 10.62
CA ALA A 202 -9.65 -6.49 9.51
C ALA A 202 -9.32 -7.60 8.49
N VAL A 203 -8.04 -7.79 8.16
CA VAL A 203 -7.58 -8.89 7.29
C VAL A 203 -7.85 -10.25 7.95
N LEU A 204 -7.51 -10.41 9.23
CA LEU A 204 -7.78 -11.63 9.99
C LEU A 204 -9.27 -11.99 10.00
N SER A 205 -10.15 -11.00 10.17
CA SER A 205 -11.61 -11.20 10.14
C SER A 205 -12.08 -11.72 8.78
N LYS A 206 -11.58 -11.11 7.69
CA LYS A 206 -11.88 -11.57 6.31
C LYS A 206 -11.37 -12.99 6.09
N MET A 207 -10.09 -13.24 6.39
CA MET A 207 -9.50 -14.57 6.25
C MET A 207 -10.28 -15.63 7.05
N SER A 208 -10.73 -15.29 8.27
CA SER A 208 -11.51 -16.20 9.12
C SER A 208 -12.80 -16.64 8.45
N ARG A 209 -13.51 -15.70 7.84
CA ARG A 209 -14.75 -15.97 7.11
C ARG A 209 -14.50 -16.92 5.94
N TYR A 210 -13.48 -16.63 5.13
CA TYR A 210 -13.15 -17.48 3.98
C TYR A 210 -12.65 -18.86 4.37
N VAL A 211 -11.85 -18.97 5.44
CA VAL A 211 -11.43 -20.24 5.99
C VAL A 211 -12.64 -21.07 6.44
N GLY A 212 -13.61 -20.44 7.10
CA GLY A 212 -14.87 -21.11 7.49
C GLY A 212 -15.67 -21.62 6.30
N ILE A 213 -15.77 -20.85 5.21
CA ILE A 213 -16.39 -21.28 3.95
C ILE A 213 -15.63 -22.46 3.36
N MET A 214 -14.29 -22.39 3.28
CA MET A 214 -13.45 -23.45 2.71
C MET A 214 -13.66 -24.79 3.46
N TYR A 215 -13.78 -24.79 4.78
CA TYR A 215 -14.07 -26.00 5.55
C TYR A 215 -15.44 -26.61 5.18
N LYS A 216 -16.44 -25.78 4.87
CA LYS A 216 -17.78 -26.25 4.45
C LYS A 216 -17.78 -26.87 3.06
N ILE A 217 -17.06 -26.25 2.11
CA ILE A 217 -17.03 -26.69 0.70
C ILE A 217 -15.96 -27.76 0.42
N LYS A 218 -15.08 -28.02 1.35
CA LYS A 218 -13.92 -28.92 1.22
C LYS A 218 -14.28 -30.29 0.63
N LYS A 219 -15.38 -30.87 1.08
CA LYS A 219 -15.82 -32.21 0.64
C LYS A 219 -16.42 -32.26 -0.78
N TYR A 220 -16.74 -31.09 -1.35
CA TYR A 220 -17.37 -30.99 -2.67
C TYR A 220 -16.40 -30.58 -3.79
N LEU A 221 -15.19 -30.14 -3.43
CA LEU A 221 -14.23 -29.60 -4.38
C LEU A 221 -12.94 -30.38 -4.37
N PRO A 222 -12.32 -30.65 -5.54
CA PRO A 222 -10.98 -31.21 -5.63
C PRO A 222 -9.93 -30.23 -5.07
N VAL A 223 -8.76 -30.73 -4.71
CA VAL A 223 -7.67 -29.95 -4.10
C VAL A 223 -7.28 -28.76 -4.96
N THR A 224 -7.22 -28.92 -6.29
CA THR A 224 -6.89 -27.85 -7.24
C THR A 224 -7.85 -26.68 -7.17
N ALA A 225 -9.17 -26.95 -7.12
CA ALA A 225 -10.18 -25.90 -6.97
C ALA A 225 -10.10 -25.23 -5.59
N ARG A 226 -9.85 -26.00 -4.53
CA ARG A 226 -9.65 -25.45 -3.17
C ARG A 226 -8.41 -24.55 -3.10
N LEU A 227 -7.32 -24.89 -3.80
CA LEU A 227 -6.14 -24.02 -3.94
C LEU A 227 -6.47 -22.71 -4.65
N GLN A 228 -7.27 -22.74 -5.73
CA GLN A 228 -7.71 -21.51 -6.41
C GLN A 228 -8.52 -20.61 -5.47
N VAL A 229 -9.45 -21.19 -4.70
CA VAL A 229 -10.21 -20.46 -3.68
C VAL A 229 -9.27 -19.88 -2.61
N TYR A 230 -8.30 -20.65 -2.14
CA TYR A 230 -7.30 -20.18 -1.17
C TYR A 230 -6.51 -19.00 -1.72
N HIS A 231 -5.98 -19.08 -2.93
CA HIS A 231 -5.22 -17.99 -3.55
C HIS A 231 -6.07 -16.74 -3.75
N SER A 232 -7.33 -16.90 -4.17
CA SER A 232 -8.24 -15.78 -4.43
C SER A 232 -8.69 -15.07 -3.15
N PHE A 233 -8.99 -15.79 -2.08
CA PHE A 233 -9.66 -15.24 -0.90
C PHE A 233 -8.79 -15.17 0.38
N VAL A 234 -7.67 -15.88 0.42
CA VAL A 234 -6.75 -15.84 1.57
C VAL A 234 -5.46 -15.14 1.17
N GLN A 235 -4.77 -15.67 0.17
CA GLN A 235 -3.46 -15.15 -0.21
C GLN A 235 -3.53 -13.76 -0.83
N SER A 236 -4.60 -13.43 -1.56
CA SER A 236 -4.81 -12.09 -2.11
C SER A 236 -4.82 -11.00 -1.04
N HIS A 237 -5.43 -11.26 0.11
CA HIS A 237 -5.43 -10.32 1.24
C HIS A 237 -4.03 -10.14 1.88
N LEU A 238 -3.22 -11.20 1.88
CA LEU A 238 -1.84 -11.14 2.38
C LEU A 238 -0.90 -10.42 1.41
N ASN A 239 -1.18 -10.50 0.10
CA ASN A 239 -0.40 -9.80 -0.93
C ASN A 239 -0.71 -8.30 -0.99
N TYR A 240 -1.98 -7.92 -0.78
CA TYR A 240 -2.41 -6.55 -1.00
C TYR A 240 -1.71 -5.58 -0.05
N CYS A 241 -0.99 -4.63 -0.62
CA CYS A 241 -0.24 -3.60 0.11
C CYS A 241 0.70 -4.13 1.20
N SER A 242 1.20 -5.37 1.09
CA SER A 242 2.10 -5.98 2.09
C SER A 242 3.37 -5.16 2.33
N LEU A 243 3.83 -4.37 1.36
CA LEU A 243 4.94 -3.41 1.50
C LEU A 243 4.64 -2.26 2.48
N VAL A 244 3.36 -1.98 2.72
CA VAL A 244 2.93 -0.89 3.62
C VAL A 244 2.79 -1.39 5.04
N TRP A 245 2.04 -2.48 5.26
CA TRP A 245 1.71 -3.00 6.58
C TRP A 245 2.56 -4.22 7.02
N GLY A 246 3.29 -4.84 6.09
CA GLY A 246 3.99 -6.11 6.36
C GLY A 246 5.14 -6.00 7.37
N PHE A 247 5.63 -4.78 7.65
CA PHE A 247 6.66 -4.54 8.66
C PHE A 247 6.10 -4.17 10.04
N THR A 248 4.83 -4.49 10.29
CA THR A 248 4.18 -4.35 11.60
C THR A 248 4.84 -5.24 12.68
N CYS A 249 4.35 -5.19 13.92
CA CYS A 249 4.89 -5.98 15.02
C CYS A 249 4.78 -7.50 14.79
N LYS A 250 5.69 -8.26 15.42
CA LYS A 250 5.76 -9.73 15.28
C LYS A 250 4.44 -10.43 15.62
N SER A 251 3.73 -9.96 16.65
CA SER A 251 2.45 -10.54 17.07
C SER A 251 1.39 -10.49 15.98
N ASN A 252 1.31 -9.37 15.24
CA ASN A 252 0.40 -9.20 14.12
C ASN A 252 0.71 -10.20 12.98
N ILE A 253 1.99 -10.34 12.62
CA ILE A 253 2.41 -11.28 11.57
C ILE A 253 2.17 -12.73 12.02
N SER A 254 2.47 -13.08 13.28
CA SER A 254 2.22 -14.41 13.83
C SER A 254 0.74 -14.78 13.82
N ALA A 255 -0.14 -13.81 14.11
CA ALA A 255 -1.59 -14.00 14.03
C ALA A 255 -2.05 -14.29 12.60
N LEU A 256 -1.55 -13.54 11.61
CA LEU A 256 -1.80 -13.77 10.19
C LEU A 256 -1.30 -15.15 9.74
N PHE A 257 -0.08 -15.52 10.14
CA PHE A 257 0.50 -16.82 9.81
C PHE A 257 -0.31 -17.98 10.40
N THR A 258 -0.76 -17.86 11.65
CA THR A 258 -1.63 -18.83 12.28
C THR A 258 -2.95 -18.99 11.51
N ARG A 259 -3.55 -17.90 11.06
CA ARG A 259 -4.76 -17.92 10.24
C ARG A 259 -4.50 -18.52 8.87
N GLN A 260 -3.36 -18.19 8.27
CA GLN A 260 -2.92 -18.74 7.00
C GLN A 260 -2.76 -20.27 7.07
N LYS A 261 -2.13 -20.79 8.13
CA LYS A 261 -2.03 -22.24 8.38
C LYS A 261 -3.40 -22.90 8.45
N LYS A 262 -4.37 -22.29 9.14
CA LYS A 262 -5.75 -22.79 9.18
C LYS A 262 -6.41 -22.82 7.79
N GLY A 263 -6.17 -21.79 6.96
CA GLY A 263 -6.63 -21.76 5.58
C GLY A 263 -6.06 -22.90 4.73
N LEU A 264 -4.75 -23.12 4.81
CA LEU A 264 -4.09 -24.20 4.08
C LEU A 264 -4.57 -25.59 4.52
N ARG A 265 -4.82 -25.80 5.81
CA ARG A 265 -5.42 -27.05 6.32
C ARG A 265 -6.82 -27.32 5.74
N ALA A 266 -7.56 -26.30 5.40
CA ALA A 266 -8.86 -26.47 4.73
C ALA A 266 -8.73 -26.92 3.27
N VAL A 267 -7.58 -26.67 2.63
CA VAL A 267 -7.27 -27.12 1.26
C VAL A 267 -6.93 -28.60 1.21
N ILE A 268 -6.15 -29.11 2.19
CA ILE A 268 -5.54 -30.43 2.16
C ILE A 268 -6.57 -31.52 2.49
N GLU A 269 -6.49 -32.64 1.81
CA GLU A 269 -7.21 -33.87 2.17
C GLU A 269 -6.44 -34.66 3.20
N GLY A 270 -7.16 -35.29 4.14
CA GLY A 270 -6.58 -36.23 5.07
C GLY A 270 -5.64 -35.65 6.13
N PHE A 271 -5.75 -34.36 6.43
CA PHE A 271 -4.92 -33.70 7.46
C PHE A 271 -4.91 -34.46 8.82
N ILE A 272 -5.96 -35.24 9.09
CA ILE A 272 -6.05 -36.07 10.29
C ILE A 272 -4.99 -37.20 10.24
N ASN A 273 -4.66 -37.74 9.07
CA ASN A 273 -3.68 -38.80 8.90
C ASN A 273 -2.22 -38.32 8.97
N TYR A 274 -1.95 -37.01 8.78
CA TYR A 274 -0.62 -36.42 9.03
C TYR A 274 -0.27 -36.35 10.52
N ARG A 275 -1.23 -36.63 11.40
CA ARG A 275 -1.04 -36.55 12.85
C ARG A 275 -0.34 -37.80 13.43
N TYR A 276 -0.25 -38.90 12.71
CA TYR A 276 0.09 -40.21 13.30
C TYR A 276 0.97 -41.09 12.42
N LYS A 277 1.79 -40.58 11.56
CA LYS A 277 2.89 -41.40 11.01
C LYS A 277 4.14 -41.19 11.87
N ASP A 278 4.51 -42.25 12.54
CA ASP A 278 5.82 -42.53 13.16
C ASP A 278 6.23 -41.61 14.34
N GLY A 279 5.44 -41.59 15.44
CA GLY A 279 5.97 -41.15 16.75
C GLY A 279 6.51 -39.71 16.84
N GLU A 280 6.62 -38.99 15.72
CA GLU A 280 7.06 -37.62 15.65
C GLU A 280 5.87 -36.64 15.81
N THR A 281 6.09 -35.61 16.61
CA THR A 281 5.16 -34.56 16.93
C THR A 281 4.43 -34.00 15.71
N ALA A 282 3.12 -34.10 15.74
CA ALA A 282 2.08 -33.50 14.87
C ALA A 282 2.58 -32.93 13.54
N GLY A 283 2.27 -33.58 12.44
CA GLY A 283 2.61 -33.19 11.07
C GLY A 283 2.52 -31.72 10.80
N HIS A 284 3.66 -31.10 10.61
CA HIS A 284 3.81 -29.67 10.45
C HIS A 284 3.18 -29.22 9.12
N THR A 285 2.37 -28.17 9.17
CA THR A 285 1.85 -27.44 8.00
C THR A 285 2.96 -26.99 7.03
N LYS A 286 4.23 -27.07 7.44
CA LYS A 286 5.42 -26.78 6.65
C LYS A 286 5.43 -27.59 5.34
N GLN A 287 5.28 -28.91 5.44
CA GLN A 287 5.27 -29.79 4.28
C GLN A 287 4.19 -29.40 3.27
N ALA A 288 3.01 -29.02 3.74
CA ALA A 288 1.94 -28.57 2.87
C ALA A 288 2.24 -27.25 2.14
N PHE A 289 2.92 -26.29 2.79
CA PHE A 289 3.35 -25.07 2.11
C PHE A 289 4.33 -25.36 0.97
N THR A 290 5.24 -26.33 1.16
CA THR A 290 6.21 -26.75 0.15
C THR A 290 5.54 -27.54 -0.97
N GLU A 291 4.75 -28.56 -0.62
CA GLU A 291 4.07 -29.46 -1.56
C GLU A 291 3.14 -28.68 -2.53
N TYR A 292 2.37 -27.75 -1.98
CA TYR A 292 1.44 -26.94 -2.79
C TYR A 292 2.03 -25.62 -3.31
N ASN A 293 3.35 -25.40 -3.15
CA ASN A 293 4.05 -24.20 -3.59
C ASN A 293 3.41 -22.89 -3.07
N VAL A 294 2.91 -22.91 -1.83
CA VAL A 294 2.27 -21.77 -1.18
C VAL A 294 3.31 -20.99 -0.37
N LEU A 295 3.43 -19.71 -0.61
CA LEU A 295 4.30 -18.83 0.18
C LEU A 295 3.66 -18.50 1.53
N THR A 296 4.45 -18.54 2.60
CA THR A 296 4.02 -18.03 3.91
C THR A 296 3.84 -16.50 3.87
N VAL A 297 3.14 -15.94 4.85
CA VAL A 297 3.01 -14.47 4.95
C VAL A 297 4.37 -13.78 5.02
N HIS A 298 5.34 -14.35 5.71
CA HIS A 298 6.72 -13.85 5.77
C HIS A 298 7.36 -13.85 4.37
N SER A 299 7.28 -14.99 3.69
CA SER A 299 7.81 -15.15 2.33
C SER A 299 7.13 -14.23 1.31
N ILE A 300 5.84 -13.95 1.48
CA ILE A 300 5.10 -12.98 0.65
C ILE A 300 5.67 -11.57 0.85
N ILE A 301 5.88 -11.15 2.09
CA ILE A 301 6.45 -9.84 2.41
C ILE A 301 7.87 -9.74 1.84
N THR A 302 8.70 -10.76 2.05
CA THR A 302 10.06 -10.85 1.49
C THR A 302 10.06 -10.72 -0.03
N LEU A 303 9.28 -11.55 -0.72
CA LEU A 303 9.21 -11.53 -2.18
C LEU A 303 8.79 -10.15 -2.71
N ASN A 304 7.73 -9.58 -2.14
CA ASN A 304 7.25 -8.27 -2.59
C ASN A 304 8.29 -7.15 -2.31
N THR A 305 9.02 -7.25 -1.20
CA THR A 305 10.10 -6.31 -0.86
C THR A 305 11.24 -6.40 -1.87
N LEU A 306 11.72 -7.60 -2.19
CA LEU A 306 12.80 -7.81 -3.17
C LEU A 306 12.38 -7.34 -4.57
N LEU A 307 11.15 -7.62 -4.98
CA LEU A 307 10.62 -7.14 -6.26
C LEU A 307 10.55 -5.61 -6.31
N PHE A 308 10.14 -4.97 -5.21
CA PHE A 308 10.09 -3.51 -5.12
C PHE A 308 11.49 -2.90 -5.21
N ILE A 309 12.46 -3.43 -4.46
CA ILE A 309 13.84 -2.93 -4.47
C ILE A 309 14.45 -3.10 -5.87
N ARG A 310 14.25 -4.26 -6.50
CA ARG A 310 14.71 -4.46 -7.88
C ARG A 310 14.10 -3.43 -8.83
N LYS A 311 12.77 -3.21 -8.75
CA LYS A 311 12.13 -2.18 -9.58
C LYS A 311 12.72 -0.80 -9.30
N ALA A 312 13.02 -0.50 -8.05
CA ALA A 312 13.62 0.75 -7.63
C ALA A 312 15.04 0.95 -8.21
N ARG A 313 15.86 -0.11 -8.27
CA ARG A 313 17.21 -0.05 -8.83
C ARG A 313 17.25 0.02 -10.36
N HIS A 314 16.45 -0.78 -11.05
CA HIS A 314 16.58 -0.98 -12.49
C HIS A 314 15.54 -0.25 -13.34
N HIS A 315 14.44 0.18 -12.73
CA HIS A 315 13.35 0.88 -13.42
C HIS A 315 12.97 2.16 -12.69
N HIS A 316 13.97 2.95 -12.34
CA HIS A 316 13.83 4.19 -11.58
C HIS A 316 12.80 5.14 -12.19
N SER A 317 12.80 5.26 -13.53
CA SER A 317 11.86 6.09 -14.30
C SER A 317 10.39 5.63 -14.21
N GLN A 318 10.15 4.38 -13.84
CA GLN A 318 8.80 3.82 -13.67
C GLN A 318 8.24 4.00 -12.24
N LEU A 319 9.04 4.54 -11.33
CA LEU A 319 8.60 4.83 -9.97
C LEU A 319 8.00 6.23 -9.91
N PRO A 320 7.01 6.45 -9.01
CA PRO A 320 6.56 7.80 -8.71
C PRO A 320 7.74 8.69 -8.29
N PRO A 321 7.78 9.97 -8.73
CA PRO A 321 8.90 10.88 -8.43
C PRO A 321 9.26 10.93 -6.94
N SER A 322 8.25 10.95 -6.07
CA SER A 322 8.43 10.95 -4.62
C SER A 322 9.11 9.71 -4.04
N ILE A 323 9.12 8.59 -4.77
CA ILE A 323 9.83 7.37 -4.38
C ILE A 323 11.21 7.35 -5.03
N SER A 324 11.31 7.77 -6.29
CA SER A 324 12.59 7.86 -6.99
C SER A 324 13.54 8.88 -6.34
N GLU A 325 13.03 10.02 -5.87
CA GLU A 325 13.82 11.01 -5.12
C GLU A 325 14.39 10.47 -3.80
N LEU A 326 13.63 9.61 -3.11
CA LEU A 326 14.10 8.97 -1.87
C LEU A 326 15.26 8.02 -2.13
N ILE A 327 15.24 7.35 -3.30
CA ILE A 327 16.27 6.40 -3.71
C ILE A 327 17.48 7.13 -4.28
N ALA A 328 17.26 8.23 -5.02
CA ALA A 328 18.32 9.01 -5.67
C ALA A 328 19.17 9.82 -4.69
N LYS A 329 18.60 10.27 -3.56
CA LYS A 329 19.33 11.05 -2.53
C LYS A 329 20.47 10.27 -1.88
N ASP A 330 20.45 8.95 -1.97
CA ASP A 330 21.40 8.05 -1.32
C ASP A 330 22.29 7.28 -2.33
N SER A 331 22.41 7.73 -3.58
CA SER A 331 23.29 7.12 -4.57
C SER A 331 24.69 7.68 -4.45
N PRO A 332 25.72 6.92 -4.01
CA PRO A 332 27.09 7.40 -4.05
C PRO A 332 27.58 7.44 -5.50
N VAL A 333 28.23 8.53 -5.84
CA VAL A 333 29.03 8.66 -7.04
C VAL A 333 30.28 7.80 -6.84
N HIS A 334 30.43 6.73 -7.61
CA HIS A 334 31.59 5.82 -7.67
C HIS A 334 31.90 4.97 -6.42
N GLY A 335 31.71 3.67 -6.54
CA GLY A 335 32.17 2.65 -5.58
C GLY A 335 31.47 1.32 -5.73
N SER A 336 32.07 0.25 -5.28
CA SER A 336 31.68 -1.14 -5.43
C SER A 336 30.20 -1.45 -5.09
N THR A 337 29.67 -2.49 -5.68
CA THR A 337 28.27 -2.96 -5.55
C THR A 337 27.81 -3.21 -4.11
N HIS A 338 28.71 -3.46 -3.17
CA HIS A 338 28.45 -3.66 -1.74
C HIS A 338 28.13 -2.37 -0.99
N ASP A 339 28.81 -1.25 -1.31
CA ASP A 339 28.62 0.02 -0.59
C ASP A 339 27.31 0.74 -0.93
N SER A 340 26.71 0.45 -2.10
CA SER A 340 25.48 1.10 -2.56
C SER A 340 24.25 0.76 -1.72
N CYS A 341 24.24 -0.38 -1.01
CA CYS A 341 23.11 -0.79 -0.19
C CYS A 341 23.15 -0.20 1.22
N ALA A 342 24.35 0.00 1.79
CA ALA A 342 24.53 0.60 3.10
C ALA A 342 24.06 2.06 3.13
N ASN A 343 24.24 2.78 2.03
CA ASN A 343 23.87 4.19 1.92
C ASN A 343 22.33 4.43 1.80
N TRP A 344 21.55 3.37 1.59
CA TRP A 344 20.08 3.45 1.64
C TRP A 344 19.54 3.52 3.07
N LEU A 345 20.35 3.16 4.05
CA LEU A 345 20.02 3.24 5.46
C LEU A 345 20.25 4.66 5.95
N GLY A 346 19.45 5.62 5.54
CA GLY A 346 19.55 6.98 6.06
C GLY A 346 19.62 7.00 7.59
N SER A 347 20.31 7.98 8.18
CA SER A 347 20.62 8.15 9.61
C SER A 347 19.38 8.34 10.53
N TYR A 348 18.33 7.57 10.32
CA TYR A 348 17.08 7.68 11.06
C TYR A 348 17.05 6.74 12.27
N ASP A 349 17.32 7.29 13.44
CA ASP A 349 17.31 6.54 14.70
C ASP A 349 15.93 6.49 15.39
N ASN A 350 14.86 6.31 14.60
CA ASN A 350 13.50 6.25 15.13
C ASN A 350 12.89 4.85 14.98
N HIS A 351 12.40 4.29 16.08
CA HIS A 351 11.70 2.99 16.11
C HIS A 351 10.54 2.90 15.10
N ILE A 352 9.83 3.99 14.84
CA ILE A 352 8.70 4.03 13.89
C ILE A 352 9.23 3.85 12.45
N PHE A 353 10.31 4.57 12.10
CA PHE A 353 10.91 4.46 10.77
C PHE A 353 11.56 3.09 10.54
N ARG A 354 12.18 2.49 11.58
CA ARG A 354 12.75 1.14 11.52
C ARG A 354 11.74 0.05 11.15
N ASN A 355 10.44 0.30 11.28
CA ASN A 355 9.36 -0.58 10.84
C ASN A 355 8.79 -0.25 9.45
N SER A 356 9.55 0.46 8.62
CA SER A 356 9.18 0.77 7.22
C SER A 356 9.97 -0.07 6.22
N ILE A 357 9.46 -0.14 4.99
CA ILE A 357 10.19 -0.77 3.87
C ILE A 357 11.49 -0.03 3.56
N PHE A 358 11.55 1.28 3.79
CA PHE A 358 12.73 2.11 3.50
C PHE A 358 13.91 1.81 4.42
N TYR A 359 13.65 1.27 5.60
CA TYR A 359 14.69 0.80 6.51
C TYR A 359 14.94 -0.71 6.37
N LYS A 360 13.89 -1.52 6.43
CA LYS A 360 14.01 -2.99 6.41
C LYS A 360 14.28 -3.56 5.02
N GLY A 361 13.89 -2.88 3.97
CA GLY A 361 14.13 -3.31 2.60
C GLY A 361 15.63 -3.44 2.27
N PRO A 362 16.44 -2.38 2.46
CA PRO A 362 17.89 -2.44 2.28
C PRO A 362 18.56 -3.51 3.15
N LEU A 363 18.19 -3.62 4.44
CA LEU A 363 18.70 -4.67 5.34
C LEU A 363 18.39 -6.07 4.82
N LEU A 364 17.17 -6.28 4.31
CA LEU A 364 16.80 -7.54 3.70
C LEU A 364 17.64 -7.86 2.47
N LEU A 365 17.93 -6.85 1.64
CA LEU A 365 18.74 -7.01 0.45
C LEU A 365 20.17 -7.41 0.83
N ILE A 366 20.79 -6.71 1.79
CA ILE A 366 22.13 -7.05 2.29
C ILE A 366 22.17 -8.50 2.79
N SER A 367 21.18 -8.92 3.57
CA SER A 367 21.08 -10.29 4.08
C SER A 367 20.77 -11.32 2.97
N SER A 368 20.07 -10.92 1.91
CA SER A 368 19.64 -11.81 0.84
C SER A 368 20.65 -11.92 -0.30
N GLU A 369 21.55 -10.97 -0.50
CA GLU A 369 22.67 -11.07 -1.45
C GLU A 369 23.60 -12.24 -1.10
N LEU A 370 23.68 -12.60 0.16
CA LEU A 370 24.41 -13.77 0.64
C LEU A 370 23.70 -15.08 0.33
N ASP A 371 22.38 -15.05 0.11
CA ASP A 371 21.54 -16.24 0.10
C ASP A 371 20.77 -16.47 -1.21
N TYR A 372 20.46 -15.43 -1.93
CA TYR A 372 19.75 -15.48 -3.21
C TYR A 372 20.66 -14.87 -4.24
N ASP A 373 21.16 -15.66 -5.20
CA ASP A 373 21.98 -15.17 -6.30
C ASP A 373 21.21 -14.04 -7.05
N LEU A 374 21.40 -12.81 -6.59
CA LEU A 374 20.85 -11.58 -7.16
C LEU A 374 21.81 -11.01 -8.21
N SER A 375 22.66 -11.88 -8.79
CA SER A 375 23.68 -11.47 -9.75
C SER A 375 23.12 -10.62 -10.89
N PRO A 376 23.92 -9.72 -11.43
CA PRO A 376 23.54 -8.85 -12.57
C PRO A 376 23.05 -9.59 -13.81
N ALA A 377 23.46 -10.86 -14.01
CA ALA A 377 23.05 -11.67 -15.16
C ALA A 377 21.53 -11.95 -15.22
N SER A 378 20.80 -11.75 -14.12
CA SER A 378 19.35 -11.89 -14.07
C SER A 378 18.55 -10.68 -14.61
N TYR A 379 19.20 -9.77 -15.35
CA TYR A 379 18.61 -8.51 -15.83
C TYR A 379 17.43 -8.64 -16.80
N LEU A 380 17.21 -9.80 -17.37
CA LEU A 380 16.47 -9.89 -18.63
C LEU A 380 14.96 -9.82 -18.52
N ASN A 381 14.33 -10.22 -17.40
CA ASN A 381 12.88 -10.16 -17.28
C ASN A 381 12.42 -10.17 -15.82
N ILE A 382 11.58 -9.20 -15.46
CA ILE A 382 11.00 -9.12 -14.09
C ILE A 382 10.17 -10.37 -13.73
N LYS A 383 9.54 -11.03 -14.72
CA LYS A 383 8.79 -12.28 -14.54
C LYS A 383 9.72 -13.44 -14.19
N THR A 384 10.84 -13.56 -14.89
CA THR A 384 11.86 -14.60 -14.63
C THR A 384 12.48 -14.39 -13.26
N TYR A 385 12.89 -13.16 -12.93
CA TYR A 385 13.39 -12.83 -11.59
C TYR A 385 12.38 -13.18 -10.48
N LYS A 386 11.11 -12.79 -10.65
CA LYS A 386 10.05 -13.12 -9.69
C LYS A 386 9.95 -14.62 -9.48
N ASN A 387 10.02 -15.42 -10.54
CA ASN A 387 9.94 -16.87 -10.46
C ASN A 387 11.17 -17.45 -9.77
N ASN A 388 12.38 -16.97 -10.09
CA ASN A 388 13.62 -17.44 -9.47
C ASN A 388 13.65 -17.12 -7.97
N VAL A 389 13.31 -15.88 -7.58
CA VAL A 389 13.23 -15.50 -6.16
C VAL A 389 12.14 -16.30 -5.44
N LYS A 390 10.97 -16.47 -6.07
CA LYS A 390 9.92 -17.31 -5.50
C LYS A 390 10.39 -18.74 -5.28
N TYR A 391 11.09 -19.32 -6.25
CA TYR A 391 11.61 -20.68 -6.16
C TYR A 391 12.66 -20.81 -5.05
N ALA A 392 13.61 -19.88 -4.96
CA ALA A 392 14.62 -19.85 -3.90
C ALA A 392 13.98 -19.74 -2.50
N ILE A 393 12.95 -18.87 -2.35
CA ILE A 393 12.20 -18.74 -1.10
C ILE A 393 11.49 -20.04 -0.74
N LEU A 394 10.84 -20.70 -1.70
CA LEU A 394 10.15 -21.99 -1.47
C LEU A 394 11.13 -23.09 -1.09
N ARG A 395 12.30 -23.15 -1.71
CA ARG A 395 13.36 -24.10 -1.37
C ARG A 395 13.82 -23.90 0.08
N LYS A 396 14.15 -22.68 0.50
CA LYS A 396 14.49 -22.37 1.90
C LYS A 396 13.35 -22.68 2.88
N GLN A 397 12.10 -22.46 2.49
CA GLN A 397 10.94 -22.89 3.30
C GLN A 397 10.94 -24.40 3.56
N GLY A 398 11.43 -25.19 2.59
CA GLY A 398 11.54 -26.65 2.69
C GLY A 398 12.71 -27.12 3.57
N GLU A 399 13.83 -26.40 3.58
CA GLU A 399 15.10 -26.82 4.20
C GLU A 399 15.21 -26.55 5.71
N GLY A 400 14.49 -25.53 6.27
CA GLY A 400 14.58 -25.14 7.69
C GLY A 400 13.99 -26.16 8.67
N ASP A 401 14.50 -26.24 9.88
CA ASP A 401 14.03 -27.17 10.91
C ASP A 401 12.62 -26.83 11.42
N ALA A 402 11.87 -27.81 11.90
CA ALA A 402 10.49 -27.65 12.34
C ALA A 402 10.35 -26.66 13.52
N THR A 403 11.33 -26.60 14.40
CA THR A 403 11.40 -25.68 15.54
C THR A 403 11.72 -24.23 15.11
N GLU A 404 12.60 -24.05 14.12
CA GLU A 404 12.85 -22.73 13.51
C GLU A 404 11.60 -22.21 12.81
N TRP A 405 10.81 -23.09 12.23
CA TRP A 405 9.56 -22.75 11.56
C TRP A 405 8.47 -22.28 12.52
N GLN A 406 8.43 -22.79 13.74
CA GLN A 406 7.49 -22.33 14.78
C GLN A 406 7.93 -21.01 15.41
N ASN A 407 9.22 -20.85 15.60
CA ASN A 407 9.81 -19.64 16.18
C ASN A 407 10.11 -18.56 15.13
N SER A 408 9.96 -18.89 13.83
CA SER A 408 10.24 -18.15 12.58
C SER A 408 10.97 -16.82 12.81
N ASN A 409 12.24 -16.96 13.19
CA ASN A 409 13.22 -15.90 13.02
C ASN A 409 13.65 -15.88 11.54
N PHE A 410 12.69 -15.67 10.61
CA PHE A 410 13.08 -15.28 9.27
C PHE A 410 13.93 -14.01 9.36
N PRO A 411 15.00 -13.86 8.56
CA PRO A 411 15.95 -12.75 8.65
C PRO A 411 15.31 -11.36 8.68
N LEU A 412 14.08 -11.22 8.15
CA LEU A 412 13.29 -10.00 8.20
C LEU A 412 12.97 -9.48 9.61
N LEU A 413 13.06 -10.31 10.65
CA LEU A 413 12.55 -9.98 11.98
C LEU A 413 13.59 -10.05 13.09
N SER A 414 14.77 -10.63 12.87
CA SER A 414 15.81 -10.72 13.90
C SER A 414 17.07 -9.92 13.56
N ILE A 415 17.04 -8.63 13.84
CA ILE A 415 18.27 -7.82 14.02
C ILE A 415 19.15 -8.40 15.14
N HIS A 416 18.61 -9.21 16.05
CA HIS A 416 19.36 -9.91 17.09
C HIS A 416 20.27 -11.04 16.57
N GLY A 417 19.98 -11.65 15.43
CA GLY A 417 20.86 -12.66 14.81
C GLY A 417 22.16 -12.06 14.28
N LEU A 418 22.11 -10.85 13.75
CA LEU A 418 23.31 -10.13 13.29
C LEU A 418 24.26 -9.76 14.43
N ARG A 419 23.75 -9.44 15.64
CA ARG A 419 24.61 -9.17 16.81
C ARG A 419 25.33 -10.43 17.36
N LYS A 420 24.79 -11.62 17.16
CA LYS A 420 25.46 -12.87 17.62
C LYS A 420 26.51 -13.38 16.64
N SER A 421 26.38 -13.15 15.34
CA SER A 421 27.41 -13.49 14.35
C SER A 421 28.59 -12.50 14.33
N GLN A 422 28.42 -11.31 14.90
CA GLN A 422 29.47 -10.27 14.97
C GLN A 422 30.61 -10.59 15.95
N ASN A 423 30.41 -11.52 16.87
CA ASN A 423 31.50 -11.92 17.80
C ASN A 423 32.55 -12.86 17.15
N SER A 424 32.37 -13.30 15.92
CA SER A 424 33.32 -14.15 15.19
C SER A 424 34.09 -13.45 14.06
N ASN A 425 33.70 -12.21 13.64
CA ASN A 425 34.41 -11.49 12.59
C ASN A 425 34.54 -10.00 12.90
N ARG A 426 35.67 -9.62 13.53
CA ARG A 426 36.02 -8.22 13.87
C ARG A 426 36.11 -7.27 12.68
N ALA A 427 36.16 -7.75 11.46
CA ALA A 427 36.23 -6.91 10.24
C ALA A 427 34.88 -6.30 9.82
N ALA A 428 33.74 -6.88 10.25
CA ALA A 428 32.40 -6.37 9.96
C ALA A 428 31.89 -5.33 10.99
N ILE A 429 32.62 -5.17 12.12
CA ILE A 429 32.19 -4.34 13.25
C ILE A 429 32.48 -2.84 13.02
N SER A 430 33.48 -2.50 12.17
CA SER A 430 33.84 -1.10 11.94
C SER A 430 32.81 -0.30 11.12
N TYR A 431 31.84 -0.96 10.49
CA TYR A 431 30.80 -0.31 9.68
C TYR A 431 29.49 -0.01 10.43
N LEU A 432 29.29 -0.58 11.61
CA LEU A 432 28.06 -0.39 12.39
C LEU A 432 28.17 0.63 13.53
N ASP A 433 29.37 1.04 13.89
CA ASP A 433 29.62 2.07 14.94
C ASP A 433 29.60 3.51 14.38
N TYR A 434 29.48 3.67 13.06
CA TYR A 434 29.37 4.98 12.41
C TYR A 434 27.98 5.31 11.86
N PHE A 435 26.95 4.47 12.20
CA PHE A 435 25.59 4.75 11.72
C PHE A 435 24.54 4.59 12.82
#